data_7f60089db7e94f1b5ca0e0f42a2d34e7
#
_entry.id   7f60089db7e94f1b5ca0e0f42a2d34e7
#
_cell.length_a   1.000
_cell.length_b   1.000
_cell.length_c   1.000
_cell.angle_alpha   90.00
_cell.angle_beta   90.00
_cell.angle_gamma   90.00
#
_symmetry.space_group_name_H-M   'P 1'
#
loop_
_entity.id
_entity.type
_entity.pdbx_description
1 polymer ?
#
loop_
_entity_poly.entity_id
_entity_poly.type
_entity_poly.pdbx_seq_one_letter_code
_entity_poly.pdbx_strand_id
1 'polypeptide(L)'
;MQDDLDRVLPQSIKARATLSENEYVIPYPDVLEAIQIATEHAIAVLGVEVFQIIGDGLLAQEYSTYEFSLGDDWEAFVRLNNVQARDFVEHHARGEEHGYILTSTSKHEFADLR
;
A
#
# COMPACT_ATOMS: atom_id res chain seq x y z
N MET A 1 -12.42 3.49 -0.47
CA MET A 1 -12.30 2.56 0.64
C MET A 1 -10.95 2.60 1.31
N GLN A 2 -9.97 3.19 0.70
CA GLN A 2 -8.66 3.37 1.33
C GLN A 2 -8.41 4.82 1.73
N ASP A 3 -9.51 5.49 2.03
CA ASP A 3 -9.45 6.91 2.37
C ASP A 3 -8.66 7.17 3.64
N ASP A 4 -8.68 6.24 4.59
CA ASP A 4 -7.98 6.43 5.84
C ASP A 4 -6.46 6.47 5.65
N LEU A 5 -5.92 5.60 4.80
CA LEU A 5 -4.49 5.65 4.50
C LEU A 5 -4.14 6.95 3.77
N ASP A 6 -4.94 7.33 2.78
CA ASP A 6 -4.69 8.55 2.01
C ASP A 6 -4.68 9.79 2.89
N ARG A 7 -5.49 9.81 3.96
CA ARG A 7 -5.54 10.94 4.88
C ARG A 7 -4.29 11.08 5.72
N VAL A 8 -3.63 9.97 6.04
CA VAL A 8 -2.47 10.01 6.93
C VAL A 8 -1.15 10.05 6.17
N LEU A 9 -1.16 9.83 4.87
CA LEU A 9 0.06 9.95 4.08
C LEU A 9 0.53 11.40 4.06
N PRO A 10 1.83 11.65 4.31
CA PRO A 10 2.34 13.01 4.29
C PRO A 10 2.35 13.58 2.87
N GLN A 11 2.28 14.90 2.79
CA GLN A 11 2.28 15.60 1.51
C GLN A 11 3.53 15.30 0.69
N SER A 12 4.66 15.07 1.36
CA SER A 12 5.92 14.74 0.68
C SER A 12 5.80 13.46 -0.15
N ILE A 13 5.11 12.45 0.37
CA ILE A 13 4.88 11.22 -0.38
C ILE A 13 3.88 11.46 -1.50
N LYS A 14 2.79 12.16 -1.21
CA LYS A 14 1.76 12.46 -2.22
C LYS A 14 2.32 13.27 -3.38
N ALA A 15 3.24 14.18 -3.08
CA ALA A 15 3.84 15.01 -4.12
C ALA A 15 4.71 14.22 -5.10
N ARG A 16 5.33 13.14 -4.63
CA ARG A 16 6.15 12.29 -5.48
C ARG A 16 5.37 11.15 -6.13
N ALA A 17 4.17 10.89 -5.66
CA ALA A 17 3.33 9.85 -6.22
C ALA A 17 2.63 10.32 -7.48
N THR A 18 2.24 9.36 -8.31
CA THR A 18 1.42 9.64 -9.49
C THR A 18 -0.01 9.24 -9.18
N LEU A 19 -0.95 10.13 -9.42
CA LEU A 19 -2.36 9.83 -9.20
C LEU A 19 -2.93 9.14 -10.44
N SER A 20 -3.46 7.95 -10.28
CA SER A 20 -4.07 7.19 -11.37
C SER A 20 -5.42 6.68 -10.91
N GLU A 21 -6.49 7.10 -11.56
CA GLU A 21 -7.86 6.69 -11.24
C GLU A 21 -8.19 6.84 -9.74
N ASN A 22 -7.78 7.96 -9.17
CA ASN A 22 -7.98 8.28 -7.75
C ASN A 22 -7.15 7.44 -6.78
N GLU A 23 -6.15 6.72 -7.29
CA GLU A 23 -5.22 5.97 -6.45
C GLU A 23 -3.82 6.50 -6.61
N TYR A 24 -3.07 6.53 -5.51
CA TYR A 24 -1.68 6.97 -5.54
C TYR A 24 -0.77 5.83 -5.94
N VAL A 25 -0.02 6.04 -7.02
CA VAL A 25 1.06 5.13 -7.42
C VAL A 25 2.32 5.67 -6.78
N ILE A 26 2.79 4.99 -5.75
CA ILE A 26 3.88 5.48 -4.90
C ILE A 26 5.19 4.86 -5.35
N PRO A 27 6.22 5.69 -5.63
CA PRO A 27 7.51 5.14 -6.06
C PRO A 27 8.26 4.49 -4.90
N TYR A 28 9.24 3.69 -5.26
CA TYR A 28 10.20 3.16 -4.30
C TYR A 28 11.29 4.23 -4.08
N PRO A 29 11.77 4.51 -2.89
CA PRO A 29 11.47 3.80 -1.64
C PRO A 29 10.30 4.38 -0.83
N ASP A 30 9.59 5.37 -1.33
CA ASP A 30 8.50 6.01 -0.60
C ASP A 30 7.42 5.03 -0.16
N VAL A 31 7.20 3.97 -0.95
CA VAL A 31 6.19 2.96 -0.62
C VAL A 31 6.50 2.25 0.69
N LEU A 32 7.77 2.08 1.03
CA LEU A 32 8.15 1.47 2.31
C LEU A 32 7.75 2.37 3.47
N GLU A 33 7.94 3.67 3.31
CA GLU A 33 7.51 4.64 4.32
C GLU A 33 5.99 4.65 4.45
N ALA A 34 5.29 4.55 3.32
CA ALA A 34 3.82 4.51 3.32
C ALA A 34 3.31 3.29 4.10
N ILE A 35 3.95 2.13 3.93
CA ILE A 35 3.58 0.92 4.68
C ILE A 35 3.87 1.12 6.17
N GLN A 36 4.98 1.76 6.51
CA GLN A 36 5.30 2.04 7.91
C GLN A 36 4.25 2.98 8.54
N ILE A 37 3.85 4.01 7.80
CA ILE A 37 2.82 4.94 8.26
C ILE A 37 1.50 4.20 8.47
N ALA A 38 1.14 3.31 7.54
CA ALA A 38 -0.06 2.50 7.68
C ALA A 38 0.00 1.68 8.99
N THR A 39 1.15 1.07 9.26
CA THR A 39 1.33 0.29 10.48
C THR A 39 1.15 1.15 11.73
N GLU A 40 1.71 2.34 11.73
CA GLU A 40 1.60 3.26 12.87
C GLU A 40 0.17 3.71 13.13
N HIS A 41 -0.65 3.75 12.08
CA HIS A 41 -2.05 4.15 12.20
C HIS A 41 -3.00 2.96 12.24
N ALA A 42 -2.47 1.76 12.47
CA ALA A 42 -3.26 0.52 12.56
C ALA A 42 -4.10 0.27 11.30
N ILE A 43 -3.54 0.57 10.16
CA ILE A 43 -4.15 0.33 8.85
C ILE A 43 -3.46 -0.86 8.21
N ALA A 44 -4.25 -1.86 7.80
CA ALA A 44 -3.72 -3.08 7.19
C ALA A 44 -3.58 -2.90 5.68
N VAL A 45 -2.44 -3.31 5.14
CA VAL A 45 -2.21 -3.36 3.70
C VAL A 45 -2.60 -4.75 3.22
N LEU A 46 -3.67 -4.83 2.43
CA LEU A 46 -4.25 -6.08 1.97
C LEU A 46 -3.67 -6.57 0.65
N GLY A 47 -3.12 -5.67 -0.13
CA GLY A 47 -2.55 -6.03 -1.42
C GLY A 47 -1.62 -4.96 -1.93
N VAL A 48 -0.75 -5.34 -2.85
CA VAL A 48 0.20 -4.45 -3.50
C VAL A 48 0.18 -4.72 -4.99
N GLU A 49 -0.10 -3.70 -5.79
CA GLU A 49 0.03 -3.77 -7.23
C GLU A 49 1.31 -3.09 -7.64
N VAL A 50 2.07 -3.73 -8.51
CA VAL A 50 3.35 -3.20 -9.00
C VAL A 50 3.19 -2.73 -10.43
N PHE A 51 3.63 -1.51 -10.70
CA PHE A 51 3.59 -0.92 -12.03
C PHE A 51 4.97 -0.50 -12.46
N GLN A 52 5.28 -0.71 -13.73
CA GLN A 52 6.47 -0.11 -14.32
C GLN A 52 6.06 1.23 -14.92
N ILE A 53 6.81 2.26 -14.59
CA ILE A 53 6.56 3.59 -15.12
C ILE A 53 7.34 3.71 -16.43
N ILE A 54 6.64 3.95 -17.53
CA ILE A 54 7.23 4.09 -18.86
C ILE A 54 6.78 5.41 -19.44
N GLY A 55 7.69 6.36 -19.55
CA GLY A 55 7.33 7.70 -20.02
C GLY A 55 6.24 8.28 -19.13
N ASP A 56 5.13 8.68 -19.73
CA ASP A 56 3.99 9.21 -18.99
C ASP A 56 2.94 8.14 -18.67
N GLY A 57 3.22 6.89 -19.00
CA GLY A 57 2.28 5.80 -18.82
C GLY A 57 2.67 4.85 -17.70
N LEU A 58 1.71 4.04 -17.32
CA LEU A 58 1.90 3.00 -16.33
C LEU A 58 1.55 1.66 -16.97
N LEU A 59 2.45 0.70 -16.80
CA LEU A 59 2.21 -0.67 -17.26
C LEU A 59 2.21 -1.60 -16.05
N ALA A 60 1.08 -2.25 -15.82
CA ALA A 60 0.97 -3.20 -14.72
C ALA A 60 1.90 -4.40 -14.99
N GLN A 61 2.73 -4.73 -14.00
CA GLN A 61 3.64 -5.86 -14.10
C GLN A 61 3.18 -7.04 -13.27
N GLU A 62 2.79 -6.76 -12.07
CA GLU A 62 2.57 -7.81 -11.10
C GLU A 62 1.55 -7.38 -10.06
N TYR A 63 0.82 -8.34 -9.55
CA TYR A 63 -0.18 -8.10 -8.51
C TYR A 63 -0.02 -9.17 -7.44
N SER A 64 -0.09 -8.76 -6.20
CA SER A 64 -0.06 -9.68 -5.07
C SER A 64 -1.08 -9.25 -4.03
N THR A 65 -1.87 -10.21 -3.57
CA THR A 65 -2.77 -10.00 -2.44
C THR A 65 -2.36 -10.92 -1.32
N TYR A 66 -2.57 -10.47 -0.11
CA TYR A 66 -2.28 -11.26 1.07
C TYR A 66 -3.59 -11.73 1.67
N GLU A 67 -3.69 -13.04 1.86
CA GLU A 67 -4.83 -13.57 2.57
C GLU A 67 -4.77 -13.11 4.01
N PHE A 68 -5.90 -12.74 4.52
CA PHE A 68 -5.99 -12.38 5.91
C PHE A 68 -6.96 -13.31 6.60
N SER A 69 -6.54 -13.81 7.73
CA SER A 69 -7.45 -14.48 8.62
C SER A 69 -7.93 -13.45 9.61
N LEU A 70 -9.22 -13.46 9.87
CA LEU A 70 -9.78 -12.63 10.90
C LEU A 70 -9.37 -13.20 12.24
N GLY A 71 -8.22 -12.78 12.72
CA GLY A 71 -7.85 -13.04 14.09
C GLY A 71 -8.65 -12.12 15.00
N ASP A 72 -8.63 -12.39 16.27
CA ASP A 72 -9.32 -11.57 17.25
C ASP A 72 -8.58 -10.27 17.56
N ASP A 73 -7.36 -10.12 17.04
CA ASP A 73 -6.49 -8.99 17.34
C ASP A 73 -6.18 -8.21 16.07
N TRP A 74 -6.78 -7.03 15.95
CA TRP A 74 -6.58 -6.17 14.81
C TRP A 74 -5.10 -5.76 14.64
N GLU A 75 -4.43 -5.46 15.75
CA GLU A 75 -3.02 -5.04 15.68
C GLU A 75 -2.12 -6.14 15.14
N ALA A 76 -2.37 -7.39 15.56
CA ALA A 76 -1.62 -8.52 15.05
C ALA A 76 -1.87 -8.72 13.55
N PHE A 77 -3.12 -8.55 13.13
CA PHE A 77 -3.51 -8.63 11.74
C PHE A 77 -2.77 -7.58 10.89
N VAL A 78 -2.75 -6.33 11.38
CA VAL A 78 -2.04 -5.24 10.71
C VAL A 78 -0.55 -5.56 10.59
N ARG A 79 0.08 -5.97 11.67
CA ARG A 79 1.51 -6.27 11.66
C ARG A 79 1.84 -7.37 10.66
N LEU A 80 1.08 -8.45 10.67
CA LEU A 80 1.34 -9.58 9.77
C LEU A 80 1.20 -9.17 8.31
N ASN A 81 0.12 -8.49 7.97
CA ASN A 81 -0.10 -8.09 6.60
C ASN A 81 0.93 -7.06 6.13
N ASN A 82 1.28 -6.12 6.98
CA ASN A 82 2.17 -5.04 6.57
C ASN A 82 3.62 -5.52 6.45
N VAL A 83 4.03 -6.49 7.27
CA VAL A 83 5.34 -7.13 7.10
C VAL A 83 5.40 -7.87 5.76
N GLN A 84 4.35 -8.59 5.41
CA GLN A 84 4.29 -9.30 4.13
C GLN A 84 4.29 -8.32 2.95
N ALA A 85 3.57 -7.22 3.06
CA ALA A 85 3.56 -6.20 2.03
C ALA A 85 4.95 -5.60 1.84
N ARG A 86 5.62 -5.29 2.93
CA ARG A 86 6.98 -4.75 2.90
C ARG A 86 7.95 -5.74 2.25
N ASP A 87 7.87 -7.00 2.65
CA ASP A 87 8.75 -8.04 2.09
C ASP A 87 8.52 -8.19 0.59
N PHE A 88 7.27 -8.15 0.17
CA PHE A 88 6.94 -8.22 -1.25
C PHE A 88 7.56 -7.06 -2.02
N VAL A 89 7.39 -5.84 -1.52
CA VAL A 89 7.96 -4.66 -2.17
C VAL A 89 9.48 -4.74 -2.24
N GLU A 90 10.13 -5.15 -1.16
CA GLU A 90 11.58 -5.25 -1.13
C GLU A 90 12.11 -6.27 -2.14
N HIS A 91 11.40 -7.37 -2.33
CA HIS A 91 11.77 -8.37 -3.32
C HIS A 91 11.58 -7.88 -4.75
N HIS A 92 10.67 -6.95 -4.96
CA HIS A 92 10.35 -6.43 -6.29
C HIS A 92 10.89 -5.02 -6.51
N ALA A 93 11.68 -4.51 -5.58
CA ALA A 93 12.26 -3.18 -5.73
C ALA A 93 13.24 -3.18 -6.88
N ARG A 94 13.02 -2.31 -7.84
CA ARG A 94 13.88 -2.18 -9.01
C ARG A 94 14.22 -0.71 -9.27
N GLY A 95 14.23 0.07 -8.21
CA GLY A 95 14.53 1.49 -8.30
C GLY A 95 13.32 2.33 -8.59
N GLU A 96 13.56 3.55 -9.05
CA GLU A 96 12.51 4.56 -9.22
C GLU A 96 11.61 4.30 -10.42
N GLU A 97 11.91 3.28 -11.21
CA GLU A 97 11.12 2.95 -12.39
C GLU A 97 9.82 2.27 -12.06
N HIS A 98 9.66 1.83 -10.81
CA HIS A 98 8.48 1.12 -10.37
C HIS A 98 7.65 1.98 -9.44
N GLY A 99 6.34 1.84 -9.58
CA GLY A 99 5.38 2.42 -8.67
C GLY A 99 4.49 1.35 -8.08
N TYR A 100 3.92 1.64 -6.94
CA TYR A 100 3.15 0.67 -6.18
C TYR A 100 1.82 1.28 -5.74
N ILE A 101 0.75 0.52 -5.89
CA ILE A 101 -0.55 0.89 -5.33
C ILE A 101 -0.81 -0.04 -4.15
N LEU A 102 -1.10 0.55 -3.01
CA LEU A 102 -1.43 -0.19 -1.81
C LEU A 102 -2.95 -0.26 -1.64
N THR A 103 -3.47 -1.47 -1.53
CA THR A 103 -4.87 -1.67 -1.15
C THR A 103 -4.89 -1.85 0.36
N SER A 104 -5.59 -0.98 1.06
CA SER A 104 -5.54 -0.93 2.51
C SER A 104 -6.91 -0.80 3.13
N THR A 105 -7.00 -1.14 4.41
CA THR A 105 -8.22 -0.94 5.18
C THR A 105 -7.87 -0.64 6.63
N SER A 106 -8.58 0.33 7.22
CA SER A 106 -8.55 0.52 8.66
C SER A 106 -9.56 -0.41 9.30
N LYS A 107 -9.52 -0.54 10.62
CA LYS A 107 -10.50 -1.34 11.33
C LYS A 107 -11.92 -0.84 11.08
N HIS A 108 -12.08 0.46 11.05
CA HIS A 108 -13.37 1.09 10.78
C HIS A 108 -13.87 0.78 9.36
N GLU A 109 -13.01 0.95 8.35
CA GLU A 109 -13.37 0.64 6.97
C GLU A 109 -13.69 -0.84 6.79
N PHE A 110 -12.91 -1.69 7.43
CA PHE A 110 -13.10 -3.13 7.34
C PHE A 110 -14.46 -3.54 7.92
N ALA A 111 -14.86 -2.93 9.01
CA ALA A 111 -16.15 -3.21 9.62
C ALA A 111 -17.31 -2.84 8.69
N ASP A 112 -17.16 -1.78 7.90
CA ASP A 112 -18.17 -1.35 6.95
C ASP A 112 -18.30 -2.28 5.74
N LEU A 113 -17.28 -3.10 5.47
CA LEU A 113 -17.32 -4.06 4.37
C LEU A 113 -18.07 -5.34 4.73
N ARG A 114 -18.40 -5.52 5.97
CA ARG A 114 -19.09 -6.72 6.48
C ARG A 114 -20.59 -6.48 6.59
#